data_c3cd037b49f38e217a3d8a2bf141bbba
#
_entry.id   c3cd037b49f38e217a3d8a2bf141bbba
#
_cell.length_a   1.000
_cell.length_b   1.000
_cell.length_c   1.000
_cell.angle_alpha   90.00
_cell.angle_beta   90.00
_cell.angle_gamma   90.00
#
_symmetry.space_group_name_H-M   'P 1'
#
loop_
_entity.id
_entity.type
_entity.pdbx_description
1 polymer ?
#
loop_
_entity_poly.entity_id
_entity_poly.type
_entity_poly.pdbx_seq_one_letter_code
_entity_poly.pdbx_strand_id
1 'polypeptide(L)'
;DLSHPQAEYILELRLRRLTRFSRVELEAERDQLKAEIAALEELLGSDSLLRRQVATELEAVAEQLGTPRRSLLTNAAPSVARASKSAPVLEIADSACRVLLSTTGRMVRVDLAATEGETVEVTTPARRSKHDAIRSAVDVSVRGDLGAITSAGRIVRFTPVDLPSVPATSVQLAAGTRVDQYLALAKNETVVALVPLVESPAVALGTAQGVVKRVAASEITNKPEVEIIALKPGDRVVGAAPAPDDAELVFVTTDAQLLRFDASAVRPQGRSAGGMAGIRVAAGESVVSFDVVARDAEDAIVVTVAGSSAALAGADAGTAKVSSFDEFPPKGRGTGGVRAQRFLRGEDGIRVAWAGSAPARAVGSDGAARPLPESGAKRDASGVMLDAVVASIGSAIGS
;
A
#
# COMPACT_ATOMS: atom_id res chain seq x y z
N ASP A 1 1.01 67.06 0.02
CA ASP A 1 2.18 66.74 -0.76
C ASP A 1 1.92 65.46 -1.56
N LEU A 2 2.20 65.49 -2.85
CA LEU A 2 2.06 64.36 -3.73
C LEU A 2 3.31 63.47 -3.64
N SER A 3 3.15 62.16 -3.68
CA SER A 3 4.27 61.23 -3.78
C SER A 3 4.88 61.28 -5.21
N HIS A 4 6.15 60.90 -5.36
CA HIS A 4 6.82 60.89 -6.68
C HIS A 4 6.04 60.13 -7.75
N PRO A 5 5.50 58.92 -7.51
CA PRO A 5 4.70 58.22 -8.49
C PRO A 5 3.39 58.93 -8.88
N GLN A 6 2.77 59.66 -7.92
CA GLN A 6 1.57 60.46 -8.18
C GLN A 6 1.88 61.66 -9.05
N ALA A 7 3.04 62.30 -8.85
CA ALA A 7 3.49 63.44 -9.66
C ALA A 7 3.84 62.99 -11.08
N GLU A 8 4.53 61.88 -11.29
CA GLU A 8 4.82 61.30 -12.60
C GLU A 8 3.54 60.94 -13.35
N TYR A 9 2.57 60.30 -12.71
CA TYR A 9 1.31 59.95 -13.30
C TYR A 9 0.53 61.18 -13.80
N ILE A 10 0.54 62.27 -13.04
CA ILE A 10 -0.13 63.54 -13.41
C ILE A 10 0.57 64.16 -14.64
N LEU A 11 1.91 64.09 -14.70
CA LEU A 11 2.70 64.66 -15.80
C LEU A 11 2.54 63.85 -17.12
N GLU A 12 2.25 62.57 -17.04
CA GLU A 12 1.98 61.73 -18.20
C GLU A 12 0.53 61.82 -18.73
N LEU A 13 -0.39 62.45 -17.99
CA LEU A 13 -1.76 62.64 -18.43
C LEU A 13 -1.85 63.52 -19.69
N ARG A 14 -2.41 62.98 -20.77
CA ARG A 14 -2.67 63.75 -21.98
C ARG A 14 -3.62 64.91 -21.68
N LEU A 15 -3.30 66.12 -22.15
CA LEU A 15 -4.09 67.34 -21.96
C LEU A 15 -5.62 67.22 -22.23
N ARG A 16 -6.01 66.29 -23.09
CA ARG A 16 -7.41 65.98 -23.41
C ARG A 16 -8.17 65.41 -22.20
N ARG A 17 -7.52 64.87 -21.19
CA ARG A 17 -8.15 64.33 -19.95
C ARG A 17 -8.35 65.38 -18.86
N LEU A 18 -7.87 66.62 -19.05
CA LEU A 18 -8.02 67.69 -18.08
C LEU A 18 -9.30 68.54 -18.33
N THR A 19 -10.25 68.07 -19.16
CA THR A 19 -11.49 68.78 -19.38
C THR A 19 -12.47 68.54 -18.22
N ARG A 20 -13.41 69.51 -18.05
CA ARG A 20 -14.44 69.42 -16.99
C ARG A 20 -15.27 68.14 -17.06
N PHE A 21 -15.43 67.56 -18.25
CA PHE A 21 -16.11 66.27 -18.47
C PHE A 21 -15.31 65.09 -17.92
N SER A 22 -14.00 65.04 -18.16
CA SER A 22 -13.10 64.02 -17.59
C SER A 22 -13.00 64.08 -16.06
N ARG A 23 -13.15 65.25 -15.49
CA ARG A 23 -13.19 65.39 -14.05
C ARG A 23 -14.41 64.70 -13.43
N VAL A 24 -15.57 64.88 -14.00
CA VAL A 24 -16.82 64.22 -13.53
C VAL A 24 -16.74 62.68 -13.66
N GLU A 25 -16.14 62.19 -14.75
CA GLU A 25 -15.92 60.74 -14.93
C GLU A 25 -14.93 60.19 -13.90
N LEU A 26 -13.82 60.89 -13.66
CA LEU A 26 -12.83 60.51 -12.65
C LEU A 26 -13.39 60.57 -11.22
N GLU A 27 -14.22 61.59 -10.92
CA GLU A 27 -14.88 61.68 -9.61
C GLU A 27 -15.87 60.48 -9.43
N ALA A 28 -16.61 60.13 -10.46
CA ALA A 28 -17.51 58.97 -10.44
C ALA A 28 -16.76 57.66 -10.28
N GLU A 29 -15.64 57.44 -11.02
CA GLU A 29 -14.78 56.28 -10.90
C GLU A 29 -14.16 56.17 -9.51
N ARG A 30 -13.66 57.30 -8.97
CA ARG A 30 -13.14 57.35 -7.61
C ARG A 30 -14.19 56.93 -6.56
N ASP A 31 -15.43 57.46 -6.72
CA ASP A 31 -16.47 57.16 -5.75
C ASP A 31 -16.98 55.71 -5.88
N GLN A 32 -16.95 55.14 -7.09
CA GLN A 32 -17.19 53.73 -7.31
C GLN A 32 -16.13 52.87 -6.65
N LEU A 33 -14.84 53.19 -6.88
CA LEU A 33 -13.73 52.43 -6.26
C LEU A 33 -13.75 52.55 -4.73
N LYS A 34 -14.11 53.70 -4.18
CA LYS A 34 -14.26 53.84 -2.71
C LYS A 34 -15.39 52.98 -2.17
N ALA A 35 -16.51 52.87 -2.87
CA ALA A 35 -17.59 51.99 -2.47
C ALA A 35 -17.22 50.52 -2.54
N GLU A 36 -16.47 50.14 -3.56
CA GLU A 36 -15.95 48.79 -3.71
C GLU A 36 -14.94 48.43 -2.62
N ILE A 37 -14.00 49.34 -2.29
CA ILE A 37 -13.06 49.16 -1.18
C ILE A 37 -13.81 48.97 0.13
N ALA A 38 -14.81 49.84 0.43
CA ALA A 38 -15.58 49.73 1.66
C ALA A 38 -16.33 48.38 1.76
N ALA A 39 -16.88 47.88 0.68
CA ALA A 39 -17.56 46.58 0.61
C ALA A 39 -16.60 45.41 0.82
N LEU A 40 -15.40 45.49 0.24
CA LEU A 40 -14.34 44.49 0.45
C LEU A 40 -13.78 44.52 1.88
N GLU A 41 -13.60 45.70 2.46
CA GLU A 41 -13.17 45.85 3.85
C GLU A 41 -14.21 45.29 4.82
N GLU A 42 -15.50 45.52 4.57
CA GLU A 42 -16.60 44.97 5.36
C GLU A 42 -16.60 43.41 5.25
N LEU A 43 -16.42 42.88 4.04
CA LEU A 43 -16.33 41.45 3.81
C LEU A 43 -15.14 40.80 4.56
N LEU A 44 -13.97 41.43 4.49
CA LEU A 44 -12.76 40.97 5.17
C LEU A 44 -12.80 41.15 6.68
N GLY A 45 -13.52 42.19 7.16
CA GLY A 45 -13.70 42.48 8.58
C GLY A 45 -14.66 41.51 9.28
N SER A 46 -15.43 40.71 8.55
CA SER A 46 -16.44 39.82 9.13
C SER A 46 -16.31 38.39 8.62
N ASP A 47 -15.85 37.49 9.49
CA ASP A 47 -15.74 36.04 9.19
C ASP A 47 -17.10 35.44 8.76
N SER A 48 -18.19 35.93 9.28
CA SER A 48 -19.55 35.48 8.91
C SER A 48 -19.94 35.91 7.48
N LEU A 49 -19.58 37.10 7.06
CA LEU A 49 -19.81 37.58 5.68
C LEU A 49 -18.93 36.85 4.69
N LEU A 50 -17.67 36.64 5.02
CA LEU A 50 -16.72 35.87 4.21
C LEU A 50 -17.22 34.45 3.97
N ARG A 51 -17.65 33.77 5.02
CA ARG A 51 -18.24 32.41 4.88
C ARG A 51 -19.50 32.39 4.04
N ARG A 52 -20.33 33.41 4.17
CA ARG A 52 -21.55 33.52 3.35
C ARG A 52 -21.20 33.73 1.87
N GLN A 53 -20.21 34.57 1.57
CA GLN A 53 -19.75 34.77 0.20
C GLN A 53 -19.23 33.49 -0.42
N VAL A 54 -18.38 32.75 0.31
CA VAL A 54 -17.88 31.44 -0.14
C VAL A 54 -19.02 30.44 -0.36
N ALA A 55 -20.01 30.42 0.53
CA ALA A 55 -21.17 29.54 0.37
C ALA A 55 -21.96 29.87 -0.92
N THR A 56 -22.18 31.16 -1.20
CA THR A 56 -22.87 31.62 -2.41
C THR A 56 -22.12 31.22 -3.68
N GLU A 57 -20.80 31.36 -3.69
CA GLU A 57 -19.96 30.95 -4.83
C GLU A 57 -20.00 29.41 -5.03
N LEU A 58 -19.94 28.66 -3.96
CA LEU A 58 -20.07 27.19 -4.03
C LEU A 58 -21.46 26.74 -4.51
N GLU A 59 -22.52 27.41 -4.09
CA GLU A 59 -23.89 27.16 -4.56
C GLU A 59 -24.02 27.43 -6.06
N ALA A 60 -23.46 28.54 -6.56
CA ALA A 60 -23.46 28.85 -7.97
C ALA A 60 -22.70 27.80 -8.81
N VAL A 61 -21.56 27.31 -8.31
CA VAL A 61 -20.83 26.22 -8.95
C VAL A 61 -21.63 24.92 -8.90
N ALA A 62 -22.31 24.64 -7.79
CA ALA A 62 -23.15 23.46 -7.64
C ALA A 62 -24.36 23.47 -8.62
N GLU A 63 -24.94 24.65 -8.89
CA GLU A 63 -25.99 24.77 -9.90
C GLU A 63 -25.50 24.49 -11.32
N GLN A 64 -24.27 24.93 -11.65
CA GLN A 64 -23.70 24.72 -12.99
C GLN A 64 -23.16 23.31 -13.22
N LEU A 65 -22.53 22.71 -12.22
CA LEU A 65 -21.79 21.46 -12.35
C LEU A 65 -22.40 20.30 -11.54
N GLY A 66 -23.41 20.59 -10.72
CA GLY A 66 -24.06 19.61 -9.86
C GLY A 66 -24.78 18.53 -10.65
N THR A 67 -24.61 17.29 -10.27
CA THR A 67 -25.38 16.17 -10.80
C THR A 67 -26.54 15.82 -9.87
N PRO A 68 -27.70 15.37 -10.40
CA PRO A 68 -28.82 14.95 -9.56
C PRO A 68 -28.40 13.90 -8.54
N ARG A 69 -28.85 14.06 -7.30
CA ARG A 69 -28.55 13.12 -6.22
C ARG A 69 -29.17 11.75 -6.55
N ARG A 70 -28.32 10.71 -6.54
CA ARG A 70 -28.77 9.32 -6.76
C ARG A 70 -29.37 8.70 -5.51
N SER A 71 -29.06 9.22 -4.31
CA SER A 71 -29.59 8.72 -3.04
C SER A 71 -30.97 9.30 -2.77
N LEU A 72 -31.95 8.45 -2.51
CA LEU A 72 -33.28 8.85 -2.08
C LEU A 72 -33.24 9.27 -0.60
N LEU A 73 -33.59 10.52 -0.30
CA LEU A 73 -33.79 10.96 1.08
C LEU A 73 -35.23 10.66 1.47
N THR A 74 -35.45 9.72 2.36
CA THR A 74 -36.79 9.46 2.93
C THR A 74 -36.90 10.17 4.27
N ASN A 75 -37.96 10.95 4.45
CA ASN A 75 -38.29 11.56 5.75
C ASN A 75 -38.94 10.59 6.74
N ALA A 76 -38.93 9.28 6.42
CA ALA A 76 -39.40 8.27 7.34
C ALA A 76 -38.36 8.06 8.44
N ALA A 77 -38.73 8.34 9.69
CA ALA A 77 -38.03 7.78 10.84
C ALA A 77 -37.82 6.28 10.57
N PRO A 78 -36.68 5.68 10.98
CA PRO A 78 -36.49 4.25 10.80
C PRO A 78 -37.64 3.55 11.53
N SER A 79 -38.68 3.16 10.78
CA SER A 79 -39.69 2.28 11.31
C SER A 79 -38.96 0.98 11.58
N VAL A 80 -38.94 0.57 12.84
CA VAL A 80 -38.64 -0.81 13.20
C VAL A 80 -39.76 -1.66 12.59
N ALA A 81 -39.65 -1.84 11.27
CA ALA A 81 -40.54 -2.73 10.55
C ALA A 81 -40.29 -4.13 11.13
N ARG A 82 -41.25 -4.60 11.92
CA ARG A 82 -41.41 -6.03 12.18
C ARG A 82 -41.29 -6.71 10.83
N ALA A 83 -40.25 -7.54 10.69
CA ALA A 83 -39.95 -8.31 9.49
C ALA A 83 -41.25 -8.96 8.97
N SER A 84 -41.79 -8.38 7.87
CA SER A 84 -42.73 -9.09 7.03
C SER A 84 -41.93 -10.17 6.28
N LYS A 85 -42.36 -11.40 6.41
CA LYS A 85 -41.74 -12.63 5.88
C LYS A 85 -41.73 -12.73 4.36
N SER A 86 -41.41 -11.70 3.59
CA SER A 86 -41.33 -11.84 2.12
C SER A 86 -40.68 -10.67 1.37
N ALA A 87 -39.59 -10.11 1.88
CA ALA A 87 -38.63 -9.48 0.97
C ALA A 87 -37.49 -10.49 0.78
N PRO A 88 -37.06 -10.84 -0.44
CA PRO A 88 -35.83 -11.58 -0.59
C PRO A 88 -34.74 -10.70 0.04
N VAL A 89 -34.21 -11.11 1.17
CA VAL A 89 -32.89 -10.64 1.61
C VAL A 89 -32.02 -10.93 0.40
N LEU A 90 -31.45 -9.93 -0.21
CA LEU A 90 -30.37 -10.10 -1.19
C LEU A 90 -29.23 -10.72 -0.41
N GLU A 91 -29.32 -12.03 -0.21
CA GLU A 91 -28.23 -12.80 0.35
C GLU A 91 -27.11 -12.72 -0.65
N ILE A 92 -26.01 -12.04 -0.27
CA ILE A 92 -24.77 -12.10 -1.03
C ILE A 92 -24.45 -13.59 -1.13
N ALA A 93 -24.47 -14.13 -2.36
CA ALA A 93 -24.19 -15.54 -2.59
C ALA A 93 -22.77 -15.84 -2.06
N ASP A 94 -22.63 -16.97 -1.37
CA ASP A 94 -21.34 -17.43 -0.88
C ASP A 94 -20.58 -18.09 -2.06
N SER A 95 -19.99 -17.29 -2.90
CA SER A 95 -19.25 -17.70 -4.09
C SER A 95 -17.74 -17.66 -3.83
N ALA A 96 -16.97 -18.42 -4.63
CA ALA A 96 -15.51 -18.39 -4.59
C ALA A 96 -14.99 -17.02 -4.99
N CYS A 97 -14.02 -16.49 -4.25
CA CYS A 97 -13.35 -15.26 -4.55
C CYS A 97 -11.87 -15.32 -4.20
N ARG A 98 -11.07 -14.45 -4.81
CA ARG A 98 -9.66 -14.24 -4.48
C ARG A 98 -9.50 -12.86 -3.85
N VAL A 99 -8.91 -12.81 -2.67
CA VAL A 99 -8.55 -11.55 -2.02
C VAL A 99 -7.10 -11.23 -2.34
N LEU A 100 -6.87 -10.06 -2.93
CA LEU A 100 -5.55 -9.56 -3.29
C LEU A 100 -5.18 -8.40 -2.36
N LEU A 101 -4.02 -8.49 -1.73
CA LEU A 101 -3.38 -7.43 -0.97
C LEU A 101 -2.16 -6.92 -1.74
N SER A 102 -2.15 -5.64 -2.10
CA SER A 102 -0.96 -5.01 -2.68
C SER A 102 0.12 -4.74 -1.62
N THR A 103 1.36 -4.61 -2.05
CA THR A 103 2.48 -4.21 -1.18
C THR A 103 2.32 -2.79 -0.60
N THR A 104 1.46 -1.97 -1.20
CA THR A 104 1.11 -0.62 -0.76
C THR A 104 -0.10 -0.57 0.18
N GLY A 105 -0.62 -1.74 0.59
CA GLY A 105 -1.73 -1.85 1.54
C GLY A 105 -3.12 -1.64 0.94
N ARG A 106 -3.30 -1.76 -0.38
CA ARG A 106 -4.61 -1.79 -1.02
C ARG A 106 -5.13 -3.22 -1.10
N MET A 107 -6.40 -3.43 -0.79
CA MET A 107 -7.04 -4.74 -0.77
C MET A 107 -8.33 -4.73 -1.59
N VAL A 108 -8.49 -5.73 -2.45
CA VAL A 108 -9.68 -5.94 -3.30
C VAL A 108 -10.10 -7.40 -3.24
N ARG A 109 -11.36 -7.64 -3.54
CA ARG A 109 -11.91 -8.96 -3.81
C ARG A 109 -12.12 -9.13 -5.31
N VAL A 110 -11.71 -10.26 -5.84
CA VAL A 110 -11.96 -10.69 -7.22
C VAL A 110 -12.91 -11.86 -7.18
N ASP A 111 -14.10 -11.74 -7.75
CA ASP A 111 -15.06 -12.82 -7.79
C ASP A 111 -14.65 -13.83 -8.87
N LEU A 112 -14.49 -15.11 -8.48
CA LEU A 112 -14.01 -16.20 -9.34
C LEU A 112 -15.16 -17.05 -9.94
N ALA A 113 -16.38 -16.89 -9.42
CA ALA A 113 -17.54 -17.60 -9.93
C ALA A 113 -18.06 -16.93 -11.21
N ALA A 114 -18.02 -17.65 -12.34
CA ALA A 114 -18.80 -17.30 -13.51
C ALA A 114 -20.24 -17.84 -13.38
N THR A 115 -21.16 -17.22 -14.13
CA THR A 115 -22.49 -17.77 -14.35
C THR A 115 -22.33 -19.16 -14.98
N GLU A 116 -22.80 -20.25 -14.29
CA GLU A 116 -22.79 -21.65 -14.77
C GLU A 116 -21.57 -22.55 -14.38
N GLY A 117 -20.88 -22.26 -13.28
CA GLY A 117 -19.95 -23.26 -12.69
C GLY A 117 -18.53 -23.27 -13.26
N GLU A 118 -18.19 -22.40 -14.19
CA GLU A 118 -16.81 -22.18 -14.61
C GLU A 118 -16.09 -21.25 -13.64
N THR A 119 -14.86 -21.57 -13.25
CA THR A 119 -13.96 -20.67 -12.52
C THR A 119 -13.29 -19.71 -13.49
N VAL A 120 -13.39 -18.41 -13.22
CA VAL A 120 -12.68 -17.38 -14.01
C VAL A 120 -11.26 -17.25 -13.52
N GLU A 121 -10.30 -17.42 -14.42
CA GLU A 121 -8.89 -17.21 -14.13
C GLU A 121 -8.59 -15.71 -13.96
N VAL A 122 -7.85 -15.38 -12.91
CA VAL A 122 -7.38 -13.99 -12.69
C VAL A 122 -6.19 -13.73 -13.61
N THR A 123 -6.40 -12.91 -14.64
CA THR A 123 -5.36 -12.62 -15.61
C THR A 123 -4.54 -11.41 -15.23
N THR A 124 -3.22 -11.47 -15.46
CA THR A 124 -2.35 -10.31 -15.32
C THR A 124 -2.62 -9.32 -16.46
N PRO A 125 -3.01 -8.05 -16.15
CA PRO A 125 -3.21 -7.04 -17.18
C PRO A 125 -1.94 -6.83 -18.02
N ALA A 126 -2.09 -6.69 -19.35
CA ALA A 126 -0.98 -6.46 -20.27
C ALA A 126 -0.22 -5.15 -19.97
N ARG A 127 -0.93 -4.13 -19.48
CA ARG A 127 -0.35 -2.85 -19.04
C ARG A 127 -0.33 -2.78 -17.53
N ARG A 128 0.82 -2.39 -16.98
CA ARG A 128 0.97 -2.15 -15.54
C ARG A 128 0.04 -1.05 -15.04
N SER A 129 -0.60 -1.29 -13.92
CA SER A 129 -1.47 -0.32 -13.23
C SER A 129 -0.87 0.11 -11.89
N LYS A 130 -1.45 1.13 -11.27
CA LYS A 130 -1.03 1.55 -9.92
C LYS A 130 -1.34 0.45 -8.91
N HIS A 131 -0.41 0.25 -7.97
CA HIS A 131 -0.52 -0.71 -6.87
C HIS A 131 -0.51 -2.19 -7.30
N ASP A 132 -0.02 -2.53 -8.49
CA ASP A 132 -0.05 -3.86 -9.09
C ASP A 132 1.03 -4.85 -8.58
N ALA A 133 1.79 -4.49 -7.57
CA ALA A 133 2.67 -5.40 -6.86
C ALA A 133 1.89 -6.10 -5.74
N ILE A 134 1.75 -7.42 -5.83
CA ILE A 134 0.96 -8.23 -4.91
C ILE A 134 1.83 -8.72 -3.76
N ARG A 135 1.36 -8.51 -2.53
CA ARG A 135 1.95 -9.05 -1.30
C ARG A 135 1.37 -10.42 -0.97
N SER A 136 0.06 -10.57 -1.09
CA SER A 136 -0.64 -11.84 -0.82
C SER A 136 -1.85 -11.96 -1.73
N ALA A 137 -2.10 -13.19 -2.20
CA ALA A 137 -3.28 -13.61 -2.92
C ALA A 137 -3.87 -14.82 -2.18
N VAL A 138 -5.15 -14.77 -1.78
CA VAL A 138 -5.77 -15.84 -1.00
C VAL A 138 -7.15 -16.17 -1.58
N ASP A 139 -7.35 -17.42 -1.92
CA ASP A 139 -8.64 -17.94 -2.38
C ASP A 139 -9.50 -18.33 -1.17
N VAL A 140 -10.74 -17.87 -1.18
CA VAL A 140 -11.71 -18.05 -0.09
C VAL A 140 -13.12 -17.89 -0.63
N SER A 141 -14.15 -18.29 0.12
CA SER A 141 -15.52 -17.89 -0.21
C SER A 141 -15.82 -16.46 0.30
N VAL A 142 -16.78 -15.77 -0.32
CA VAL A 142 -17.15 -14.38 0.04
C VAL A 142 -17.51 -14.25 1.51
N ARG A 143 -18.08 -15.29 2.12
CA ARG A 143 -18.42 -15.33 3.55
C ARG A 143 -17.37 -16.06 4.39
N GLY A 144 -16.33 -16.58 3.76
CA GLY A 144 -15.25 -17.30 4.44
C GLY A 144 -14.34 -16.36 5.21
N ASP A 145 -13.70 -16.90 6.22
CA ASP A 145 -12.76 -16.14 7.07
C ASP A 145 -11.34 -16.18 6.53
N LEU A 146 -10.67 -15.04 6.60
CA LEU A 146 -9.26 -14.84 6.34
C LEU A 146 -8.51 -14.33 7.55
N GLY A 147 -7.22 -14.59 7.61
CA GLY A 147 -6.30 -14.02 8.59
C GLY A 147 -5.39 -12.96 7.99
N ALA A 148 -5.35 -11.78 8.58
CA ALA A 148 -4.35 -10.76 8.29
C ALA A 148 -3.27 -10.81 9.37
N ILE A 149 -2.05 -11.20 9.00
CA ILE A 149 -0.90 -11.20 9.90
C ILE A 149 -0.29 -9.82 9.91
N THR A 150 -0.05 -9.28 11.11
CA THR A 150 0.45 -7.92 11.28
C THR A 150 1.91 -7.90 11.73
N SER A 151 2.56 -6.75 11.53
CA SER A 151 3.94 -6.52 12.01
C SER A 151 4.07 -6.63 13.53
N ALA A 152 2.98 -6.52 14.28
CA ALA A 152 2.94 -6.73 15.73
C ALA A 152 2.89 -8.22 16.14
N GLY A 153 2.89 -9.15 15.19
CA GLY A 153 2.91 -10.59 15.47
C GLY A 153 1.56 -11.15 15.91
N ARG A 154 0.48 -10.51 15.51
CA ARG A 154 -0.89 -10.98 15.70
C ARG A 154 -1.58 -11.27 14.38
N ILE A 155 -2.58 -12.12 14.40
CA ILE A 155 -3.46 -12.38 13.29
C ILE A 155 -4.83 -11.76 13.61
N VAL A 156 -5.36 -10.99 12.68
CA VAL A 156 -6.69 -10.38 12.74
C VAL A 156 -7.59 -11.11 11.75
N ARG A 157 -8.68 -11.69 12.25
CA ARG A 157 -9.67 -12.42 11.43
C ARG A 157 -10.65 -11.43 10.80
N PHE A 158 -10.98 -11.63 9.55
CA PHE A 158 -11.99 -10.85 8.82
C PHE A 158 -12.62 -11.66 7.70
N THR A 159 -13.75 -11.17 7.17
CA THR A 159 -14.41 -11.72 5.98
C THR A 159 -14.30 -10.75 4.82
N PRO A 160 -14.19 -11.22 3.56
CA PRO A 160 -14.04 -10.33 2.41
C PRO A 160 -15.37 -9.75 1.88
N VAL A 161 -16.48 -10.00 2.57
CA VAL A 161 -17.84 -9.64 2.10
C VAL A 161 -17.99 -8.15 1.77
N ASP A 162 -17.38 -7.28 2.57
CA ASP A 162 -17.46 -5.82 2.44
C ASP A 162 -16.31 -5.21 1.60
N LEU A 163 -15.42 -6.05 1.06
CA LEU A 163 -14.34 -5.56 0.20
C LEU A 163 -14.87 -5.15 -1.18
N PRO A 164 -14.30 -4.09 -1.79
CA PRO A 164 -14.59 -3.75 -3.16
C PRO A 164 -14.33 -4.93 -4.09
N SER A 165 -15.35 -5.33 -4.86
CA SER A 165 -15.19 -6.36 -5.89
C SER A 165 -14.69 -5.73 -7.19
N VAL A 166 -13.73 -6.40 -7.84
CA VAL A 166 -13.19 -6.02 -9.15
C VAL A 166 -13.27 -7.21 -10.10
N PRO A 167 -13.47 -6.98 -11.42
CA PRO A 167 -13.54 -8.07 -12.40
C PRO A 167 -12.21 -8.81 -12.51
N ALA A 168 -12.24 -10.15 -12.64
CA ALA A 168 -11.05 -10.99 -12.79
C ALA A 168 -10.23 -10.67 -14.05
N THR A 169 -10.89 -10.22 -15.12
CA THR A 169 -10.26 -9.84 -16.39
C THR A 169 -9.64 -8.42 -16.38
N SER A 170 -9.91 -7.61 -15.37
CA SER A 170 -9.45 -6.22 -15.28
C SER A 170 -9.18 -5.80 -13.82
N VAL A 171 -8.27 -6.49 -13.17
CA VAL A 171 -7.95 -6.24 -11.75
C VAL A 171 -7.24 -4.91 -11.58
N GLN A 172 -7.84 -3.99 -10.81
CA GLN A 172 -7.29 -2.68 -10.49
C GLN A 172 -7.24 -2.46 -8.98
N LEU A 173 -6.07 -2.61 -8.39
CA LEU A 173 -5.87 -2.45 -6.95
C LEU A 173 -6.01 -1.00 -6.45
N ALA A 174 -5.94 -0.02 -7.36
CA ALA A 174 -6.20 1.38 -7.03
C ALA A 174 -7.64 1.61 -6.51
N ALA A 175 -8.62 0.80 -6.94
CA ALA A 175 -9.99 0.83 -6.46
C ALA A 175 -10.17 0.20 -5.06
N GLY A 176 -9.13 -0.46 -4.54
CA GLY A 176 -9.19 -1.19 -3.28
C GLY A 176 -9.22 -0.31 -2.04
N THR A 177 -9.74 -0.87 -0.96
CA THR A 177 -9.73 -0.26 0.37
C THR A 177 -8.33 -0.35 0.99
N ARG A 178 -7.96 0.61 1.81
CA ARG A 178 -6.74 0.53 2.62
C ARG A 178 -6.94 -0.47 3.75
N VAL A 179 -6.06 -1.47 3.82
CA VAL A 179 -6.16 -2.57 4.78
C VAL A 179 -6.02 -2.10 6.23
N ASP A 180 -5.20 -1.09 6.49
CA ASP A 180 -5.02 -0.50 7.82
C ASP A 180 -6.30 0.16 8.35
N GLN A 181 -7.07 0.81 7.48
CA GLN A 181 -8.36 1.40 7.81
C GLN A 181 -9.46 0.34 7.94
N TYR A 182 -9.47 -0.65 7.03
CA TYR A 182 -10.46 -1.71 7.03
C TYR A 182 -10.41 -2.57 8.29
N LEU A 183 -9.19 -2.89 8.76
CA LEU A 183 -8.97 -3.69 9.97
C LEU A 183 -8.81 -2.83 11.24
N ALA A 184 -8.93 -1.51 11.16
CA ALA A 184 -8.76 -0.58 12.28
C ALA A 184 -7.45 -0.81 13.06
N LEU A 185 -6.33 -0.98 12.33
CA LEU A 185 -5.03 -1.28 12.93
C LEU A 185 -4.48 -0.11 13.76
N ALA A 186 -3.65 -0.44 14.74
CA ALA A 186 -2.95 0.56 15.53
C ALA A 186 -1.98 1.40 14.67
N LYS A 187 -1.68 2.61 15.13
CA LYS A 187 -0.70 3.48 14.48
C LYS A 187 0.66 2.75 14.40
N ASN A 188 1.28 2.74 13.24
CA ASN A 188 2.55 2.05 12.93
C ASN A 188 2.45 0.51 12.84
N GLU A 189 1.27 -0.06 12.89
CA GLU A 189 1.06 -1.47 12.61
C GLU A 189 0.67 -1.65 11.14
N THR A 190 1.25 -2.65 10.48
CA THR A 190 1.02 -2.94 9.06
C THR A 190 0.68 -4.40 8.86
N VAL A 191 -0.12 -4.70 7.85
CA VAL A 191 -0.34 -6.10 7.43
C VAL A 191 0.85 -6.57 6.61
N VAL A 192 1.45 -7.68 7.05
CA VAL A 192 2.60 -8.30 6.36
C VAL A 192 2.18 -9.46 5.47
N ALA A 193 1.05 -10.08 5.71
CA ALA A 193 0.49 -11.13 4.85
C ALA A 193 -1.02 -11.32 5.09
N LEU A 194 -1.72 -11.82 4.08
CA LEU A 194 -2.99 -12.51 4.22
C LEU A 194 -2.76 -14.01 4.15
N VAL A 195 -3.48 -14.77 4.96
CA VAL A 195 -3.40 -16.22 4.99
C VAL A 195 -4.79 -16.85 5.07
N PRO A 196 -5.01 -18.01 4.44
CA PRO A 196 -6.23 -18.76 4.64
C PRO A 196 -6.24 -19.35 6.06
N LEU A 197 -7.42 -19.45 6.66
CA LEU A 197 -7.61 -20.08 7.98
C LEU A 197 -7.97 -21.56 7.80
N VAL A 198 -7.02 -22.33 7.25
CA VAL A 198 -7.13 -23.75 6.96
C VAL A 198 -6.10 -24.55 7.76
N GLU A 199 -6.31 -25.85 7.92
CA GLU A 199 -5.49 -26.70 8.79
C GLU A 199 -4.05 -26.89 8.30
N SER A 200 -3.80 -26.77 7.02
CA SER A 200 -2.49 -27.00 6.40
C SER A 200 -2.32 -26.14 5.14
N PRO A 201 -1.12 -25.67 4.80
CA PRO A 201 0.14 -25.81 5.54
C PRO A 201 0.27 -24.87 6.74
N ALA A 202 1.25 -25.14 7.62
CA ALA A 202 1.61 -24.21 8.70
C ALA A 202 2.07 -22.86 8.13
N VAL A 203 1.79 -21.79 8.86
CA VAL A 203 2.22 -20.44 8.47
C VAL A 203 3.61 -20.16 9.02
N ALA A 204 4.56 -19.85 8.13
CA ALA A 204 5.87 -19.37 8.51
C ALA A 204 5.88 -17.85 8.62
N LEU A 205 6.65 -17.32 9.58
CA LEU A 205 6.89 -15.89 9.73
C LEU A 205 8.35 -15.64 10.14
N GLY A 206 8.87 -14.49 9.68
CA GLY A 206 10.21 -14.02 10.02
C GLY A 206 10.15 -12.65 10.66
N THR A 207 11.08 -12.38 11.58
CA THR A 207 11.15 -11.11 12.31
C THR A 207 12.36 -10.27 11.93
N ALA A 208 12.32 -8.97 12.23
CA ALA A 208 13.41 -8.03 11.96
C ALA A 208 14.71 -8.42 12.70
N GLN A 209 14.62 -9.07 13.85
CA GLN A 209 15.78 -9.56 14.60
C GLN A 209 16.26 -10.97 14.16
N GLY A 210 15.75 -11.49 13.04
CA GLY A 210 16.19 -12.75 12.45
C GLY A 210 15.60 -14.00 13.10
N VAL A 211 14.50 -13.89 13.81
CA VAL A 211 13.75 -15.03 14.33
C VAL A 211 12.85 -15.61 13.25
N VAL A 212 12.73 -16.94 13.21
CA VAL A 212 11.77 -17.67 12.38
C VAL A 212 10.81 -18.45 13.26
N LYS A 213 9.56 -18.52 12.85
CA LYS A 213 8.55 -19.36 13.49
C LYS A 213 7.63 -19.96 12.44
N ARG A 214 7.21 -21.21 12.64
CA ARG A 214 6.05 -21.80 11.98
C ARG A 214 4.96 -22.03 13.00
N VAL A 215 3.75 -21.60 12.69
CA VAL A 215 2.56 -21.72 13.52
C VAL A 215 1.62 -22.72 12.88
N ALA A 216 1.22 -23.76 13.60
CA ALA A 216 0.21 -24.69 13.13
C ALA A 216 -1.15 -23.98 13.05
N ALA A 217 -1.92 -24.29 12.05
CA ALA A 217 -3.25 -23.67 11.88
C ALA A 217 -4.20 -23.96 13.06
N SER A 218 -4.07 -25.13 13.70
CA SER A 218 -4.80 -25.47 14.92
C SER A 218 -4.58 -24.50 16.09
N GLU A 219 -3.48 -23.76 16.10
CA GLU A 219 -3.17 -22.73 17.07
C GLU A 219 -3.89 -21.39 16.79
N ILE A 220 -4.41 -21.20 15.58
CA ILE A 220 -5.16 -20.05 15.15
C ILE A 220 -6.64 -20.25 15.56
N THR A 221 -6.97 -19.74 16.73
CA THR A 221 -8.31 -19.91 17.31
C THR A 221 -9.39 -19.09 16.59
N ASN A 222 -10.67 -19.40 16.85
CA ASN A 222 -11.83 -18.66 16.31
C ASN A 222 -12.01 -17.25 16.91
N LYS A 223 -11.01 -16.72 17.61
CA LYS A 223 -11.05 -15.35 18.15
C LYS A 223 -10.86 -14.32 17.03
N PRO A 224 -11.45 -13.13 17.14
CA PRO A 224 -11.27 -12.06 16.17
C PRO A 224 -9.80 -11.65 16.01
N GLU A 225 -9.02 -11.79 17.09
CA GLU A 225 -7.62 -11.41 17.14
C GLU A 225 -6.84 -12.35 18.05
N VAL A 226 -5.65 -12.78 17.60
CA VAL A 226 -4.79 -13.71 18.34
C VAL A 226 -3.32 -13.35 18.10
N GLU A 227 -2.54 -13.25 19.17
CA GLU A 227 -1.07 -13.23 19.06
C GLU A 227 -0.56 -14.60 18.61
N ILE A 228 0.29 -14.62 17.60
CA ILE A 228 0.85 -15.85 17.01
C ILE A 228 2.38 -15.97 17.20
N ILE A 229 3.00 -14.97 17.80
CA ILE A 229 4.41 -14.99 18.22
C ILE A 229 4.63 -14.04 19.39
N ALA A 230 5.39 -14.50 20.39
CA ALA A 230 5.88 -13.62 21.45
C ALA A 230 7.13 -12.86 20.97
N LEU A 231 6.93 -11.62 20.52
CA LEU A 231 8.01 -10.76 20.02
C LEU A 231 8.86 -10.21 21.18
N LYS A 232 10.16 -10.10 20.96
CA LYS A 232 11.06 -9.38 21.87
C LYS A 232 10.84 -7.87 21.76
N PRO A 233 11.20 -7.09 22.79
CA PRO A 233 11.14 -5.62 22.70
C PRO A 233 11.89 -5.07 21.48
N GLY A 234 11.22 -4.21 20.71
CA GLY A 234 11.77 -3.62 19.50
C GLY A 234 11.78 -4.53 18.26
N ASP A 235 11.33 -5.79 18.37
CA ASP A 235 11.20 -6.69 17.22
C ASP A 235 9.84 -6.54 16.53
N ARG A 236 9.75 -6.95 15.27
CA ARG A 236 8.53 -6.95 14.48
C ARG A 236 8.55 -8.04 13.43
N VAL A 237 7.40 -8.54 13.04
CA VAL A 237 7.29 -9.43 11.89
C VAL A 237 7.51 -8.64 10.61
N VAL A 238 8.36 -9.14 9.71
CA VAL A 238 8.67 -8.50 8.42
C VAL A 238 8.05 -9.21 7.22
N GLY A 239 7.68 -10.47 7.38
CA GLY A 239 7.00 -11.25 6.36
C GLY A 239 6.40 -12.52 6.95
N ALA A 240 5.37 -13.03 6.29
CA ALA A 240 4.72 -14.29 6.62
C ALA A 240 4.05 -14.88 5.38
N ALA A 241 3.99 -16.21 5.30
CA ALA A 241 3.23 -16.91 4.28
C ALA A 241 2.94 -18.36 4.73
N PRO A 242 1.95 -19.04 4.14
CA PRO A 242 1.82 -20.49 4.23
C PRO A 242 3.11 -21.16 3.73
N ALA A 243 3.64 -22.11 4.49
CA ALA A 243 4.89 -22.78 4.17
C ALA A 243 4.78 -24.30 4.33
N PRO A 244 4.56 -25.03 3.24
CA PRO A 244 4.72 -26.49 3.22
C PRO A 244 6.13 -26.88 3.69
N ASP A 245 6.32 -28.12 4.12
CA ASP A 245 7.60 -28.60 4.68
C ASP A 245 8.74 -28.56 3.65
N ASP A 246 8.43 -28.71 2.39
CA ASP A 246 9.36 -28.68 1.26
C ASP A 246 9.62 -27.26 0.69
N ALA A 247 8.88 -26.25 1.13
CA ALA A 247 9.15 -24.87 0.73
C ALA A 247 10.46 -24.36 1.32
N GLU A 248 11.03 -23.34 0.71
CA GLU A 248 12.23 -22.67 1.20
C GLU A 248 11.87 -21.34 1.90
N LEU A 249 12.43 -21.14 3.08
CA LEU A 249 12.34 -19.93 3.86
C LEU A 249 13.54 -19.04 3.56
N VAL A 250 13.29 -17.80 3.20
CA VAL A 250 14.31 -16.86 2.70
C VAL A 250 14.35 -15.62 3.57
N PHE A 251 15.53 -15.26 4.05
CA PHE A 251 15.80 -14.02 4.77
C PHE A 251 16.77 -13.16 3.99
N VAL A 252 16.51 -11.86 3.93
CA VAL A 252 17.47 -10.87 3.44
C VAL A 252 17.66 -9.79 4.50
N THR A 253 18.93 -9.44 4.80
CA THR A 253 19.29 -8.44 5.81
C THR A 253 19.72 -7.11 5.18
N THR A 254 19.74 -6.05 5.98
CA THR A 254 20.20 -4.72 5.59
C THR A 254 21.66 -4.73 5.11
N ASP A 255 22.54 -5.55 5.69
CA ASP A 255 23.95 -5.74 5.27
C ASP A 255 24.11 -6.71 4.08
N ALA A 256 23.03 -6.90 3.31
CA ALA A 256 22.98 -7.73 2.10
C ALA A 256 23.33 -9.20 2.31
N GLN A 257 23.03 -9.80 3.45
CA GLN A 257 23.10 -11.25 3.62
C GLN A 257 21.77 -11.90 3.26
N LEU A 258 21.81 -12.95 2.46
CA LEU A 258 20.66 -13.80 2.17
C LEU A 258 20.90 -15.20 2.73
N LEU A 259 19.93 -15.69 3.47
CA LEU A 259 19.91 -17.07 3.95
C LEU A 259 18.63 -17.75 3.47
N ARG A 260 18.77 -18.91 2.81
CA ARG A 260 17.64 -19.80 2.49
C ARG A 260 17.86 -21.19 3.08
N PHE A 261 16.78 -21.81 3.52
CA PHE A 261 16.76 -23.18 4.07
C PHE A 261 15.36 -23.76 4.03
N ASP A 262 15.26 -25.10 4.05
CA ASP A 262 13.97 -25.80 4.02
C ASP A 262 13.07 -25.45 5.21
N ALA A 263 11.77 -25.30 4.97
CA ALA A 263 10.78 -25.01 6.02
C ALA A 263 10.71 -26.14 7.06
N SER A 264 10.99 -27.39 6.68
CA SER A 264 11.08 -28.55 7.57
C SER A 264 12.12 -28.38 8.70
N ALA A 265 13.14 -27.52 8.51
CA ALA A 265 14.11 -27.18 9.55
C ALA A 265 13.50 -26.35 10.71
N VAL A 266 12.26 -25.89 10.55
CA VAL A 266 11.51 -25.13 11.57
C VAL A 266 10.27 -25.92 11.95
N ARG A 267 10.31 -26.62 13.05
CA ARG A 267 9.12 -27.34 13.56
C ARG A 267 7.99 -26.33 13.89
N PRO A 268 6.73 -26.65 13.60
CA PRO A 268 5.60 -25.86 14.07
C PRO A 268 5.59 -25.70 15.60
N GLN A 269 5.23 -24.52 16.08
CA GLN A 269 5.20 -24.16 17.50
C GLN A 269 3.85 -23.56 17.87
N GLY A 270 3.47 -23.71 19.14
CA GLY A 270 2.31 -23.04 19.69
C GLY A 270 2.44 -21.52 19.66
N ARG A 271 1.30 -20.83 19.65
CA ARG A 271 1.19 -19.37 19.48
C ARG A 271 2.06 -18.55 20.46
N SER A 272 2.16 -18.97 21.73
CA SER A 272 2.93 -18.27 22.77
C SER A 272 4.45 -18.40 22.67
N ALA A 273 4.96 -19.26 21.78
CA ALA A 273 6.40 -19.43 21.60
C ALA A 273 7.01 -18.24 20.87
N GLY A 274 8.24 -17.88 21.21
CA GLY A 274 8.99 -16.77 20.61
C GLY A 274 9.73 -17.14 19.31
N GLY A 275 9.53 -18.36 18.75
CA GLY A 275 10.24 -18.81 17.54
C GLY A 275 11.63 -19.36 17.81
N MET A 276 12.42 -19.48 16.76
CA MET A 276 13.78 -20.01 16.74
C MET A 276 14.72 -19.08 15.97
N ALA A 277 16.04 -19.22 16.15
CA ALA A 277 17.00 -18.48 15.32
C ALA A 277 16.80 -18.84 13.84
N GLY A 278 16.45 -17.88 13.03
CA GLY A 278 16.33 -17.98 11.57
C GLY A 278 17.64 -17.64 10.88
N ILE A 279 17.99 -16.38 10.84
CA ILE A 279 19.27 -15.86 10.34
C ILE A 279 20.02 -15.15 11.47
N ARG A 280 21.35 -15.25 11.46
CA ARG A 280 22.19 -14.44 12.34
C ARG A 280 22.32 -13.03 11.75
N VAL A 281 21.81 -12.04 12.47
CA VAL A 281 21.88 -10.62 12.10
C VAL A 281 23.07 -9.98 12.79
N ALA A 282 23.84 -9.16 12.09
CA ALA A 282 24.96 -8.42 12.65
C ALA A 282 24.47 -7.28 13.58
N ALA A 283 25.33 -6.80 14.46
CA ALA A 283 24.98 -5.68 15.34
C ALA A 283 24.66 -4.42 14.54
N GLY A 284 23.53 -3.79 14.83
CA GLY A 284 23.04 -2.60 14.11
C GLY A 284 22.25 -2.90 12.84
N GLU A 285 22.23 -4.15 12.39
CA GLU A 285 21.52 -4.58 11.18
C GLU A 285 20.16 -5.20 11.52
N SER A 286 19.34 -5.39 10.50
CA SER A 286 18.02 -6.02 10.62
C SER A 286 17.64 -6.82 9.37
N VAL A 287 16.65 -7.69 9.51
CA VAL A 287 16.03 -8.34 8.36
C VAL A 287 15.12 -7.35 7.62
N VAL A 288 15.29 -7.22 6.31
CA VAL A 288 14.51 -6.38 5.40
C VAL A 288 13.31 -7.14 4.86
N SER A 289 13.50 -8.40 4.44
CA SER A 289 12.42 -9.26 3.94
C SER A 289 12.53 -10.68 4.49
N PHE A 290 11.37 -11.29 4.63
CA PHE A 290 11.20 -12.72 4.83
C PHE A 290 10.15 -13.21 3.82
N ASP A 291 10.53 -14.17 3.01
CA ASP A 291 9.71 -14.71 1.94
C ASP A 291 9.69 -16.25 2.01
N VAL A 292 8.66 -16.85 1.43
CA VAL A 292 8.52 -18.29 1.27
C VAL A 292 8.51 -18.57 -0.22
N VAL A 293 9.43 -19.41 -0.68
CA VAL A 293 9.54 -19.81 -2.08
C VAL A 293 9.17 -21.27 -2.20
N ALA A 294 8.25 -21.61 -3.10
CA ALA A 294 7.88 -22.98 -3.38
C ALA A 294 9.07 -23.73 -4.02
N ARG A 295 9.25 -24.99 -3.66
CA ARG A 295 10.39 -25.79 -4.18
C ARG A 295 10.34 -26.01 -5.69
N ASP A 296 9.13 -26.07 -6.25
CA ASP A 296 8.87 -26.30 -7.67
C ASP A 296 8.81 -25.00 -8.50
N ALA A 297 9.16 -23.86 -7.89
CA ALA A 297 9.23 -22.57 -8.59
C ALA A 297 10.50 -22.51 -9.47
N GLU A 298 10.43 -23.04 -10.69
CA GLU A 298 11.57 -23.09 -11.64
C GLU A 298 12.08 -21.71 -12.05
N ASP A 299 11.24 -20.67 -11.98
CA ASP A 299 11.52 -19.29 -12.36
C ASP A 299 11.74 -18.36 -11.15
N ALA A 300 12.03 -18.90 -9.98
CA ALA A 300 12.24 -18.12 -8.77
C ALA A 300 13.43 -17.17 -8.90
N ILE A 301 13.21 -15.94 -8.45
CA ILE A 301 14.21 -14.85 -8.48
C ILE A 301 14.32 -14.16 -7.12
N VAL A 302 15.45 -13.51 -6.92
CA VAL A 302 15.69 -12.60 -5.80
C VAL A 302 15.90 -11.20 -6.35
N VAL A 303 15.15 -10.26 -5.81
CA VAL A 303 15.30 -8.82 -6.11
C VAL A 303 15.81 -8.11 -4.87
N THR A 304 16.88 -7.34 -5.01
CA THR A 304 17.45 -6.51 -3.97
C THR A 304 17.60 -5.08 -4.46
N VAL A 305 17.26 -4.11 -3.60
CA VAL A 305 17.45 -2.68 -3.87
C VAL A 305 18.32 -2.11 -2.76
N ALA A 306 19.50 -1.63 -3.14
CA ALA A 306 20.45 -1.00 -2.24
C ALA A 306 20.37 0.53 -2.34
N GLY A 307 20.76 1.23 -1.28
CA GLY A 307 20.78 2.68 -1.24
C GLY A 307 21.48 3.19 0.01
N SER A 308 21.48 4.53 0.20
CA SER A 308 22.12 5.21 1.32
C SER A 308 21.15 5.46 2.47
N SER A 309 21.55 5.13 3.71
CA SER A 309 20.79 5.47 4.92
C SER A 309 20.82 6.96 5.25
N ALA A 310 21.82 7.66 4.73
CA ALA A 310 21.98 9.09 4.93
C ALA A 310 21.16 9.93 3.94
N ALA A 311 20.61 9.32 2.89
CA ALA A 311 19.80 10.03 1.92
C ALA A 311 18.43 10.40 2.50
N LEU A 312 17.93 11.60 2.12
CA LEU A 312 16.56 12.00 2.44
C LEU A 312 15.58 11.03 1.78
N ALA A 313 14.47 10.76 2.45
CA ALA A 313 13.43 9.89 1.93
C ALA A 313 12.96 10.35 0.53
N GLY A 314 13.13 9.49 -0.46
CA GLY A 314 12.77 9.78 -1.85
C GLY A 314 13.83 10.48 -2.70
N ALA A 315 14.99 10.85 -2.13
CA ALA A 315 16.07 11.55 -2.86
C ALA A 315 17.07 10.59 -3.54
N ASP A 316 17.22 9.37 -3.03
CA ASP A 316 18.12 8.35 -3.58
C ASP A 316 17.29 7.18 -4.13
N ALA A 317 17.37 6.96 -5.43
CA ALA A 317 16.73 5.82 -6.08
C ALA A 317 17.50 4.51 -5.82
N GLY A 318 18.80 4.61 -5.56
CA GLY A 318 19.68 3.48 -5.33
C GLY A 318 19.90 2.60 -6.54
N THR A 319 20.36 1.38 -6.29
CA THR A 319 20.55 0.37 -7.34
C THR A 319 19.71 -0.85 -7.09
N ALA A 320 19.15 -1.45 -8.14
CA ALA A 320 18.43 -2.72 -8.07
C ALA A 320 19.19 -3.83 -8.75
N LYS A 321 19.01 -5.03 -8.26
CA LYS A 321 19.56 -6.25 -8.85
C LYS A 321 18.52 -7.36 -8.84
N VAL A 322 18.44 -8.10 -9.95
CA VAL A 322 17.60 -9.29 -10.11
C VAL A 322 18.50 -10.49 -10.40
N SER A 323 18.49 -11.47 -9.54
CA SER A 323 19.29 -12.69 -9.65
C SER A 323 18.39 -13.92 -9.67
N SER A 324 18.80 -15.00 -10.35
CA SER A 324 18.16 -16.31 -10.18
C SER A 324 18.26 -16.75 -8.72
N PHE A 325 17.23 -17.39 -8.22
CA PHE A 325 17.21 -17.94 -6.87
C PHE A 325 18.29 -19.01 -6.67
N ASP A 326 18.68 -19.74 -7.72
CA ASP A 326 19.71 -20.78 -7.70
C ASP A 326 21.12 -20.25 -7.49
N GLU A 327 21.36 -18.96 -7.72
CA GLU A 327 22.64 -18.32 -7.40
C GLU A 327 22.94 -18.34 -5.87
N PHE A 328 21.94 -18.58 -5.04
CA PHE A 328 22.07 -18.57 -3.58
C PHE A 328 22.05 -20.00 -3.02
N PRO A 329 23.20 -20.56 -2.62
CA PRO A 329 23.22 -21.91 -2.05
C PRO A 329 22.45 -21.97 -0.72
N PRO A 330 21.66 -23.04 -0.49
CA PRO A 330 21.01 -23.24 0.80
C PRO A 330 22.05 -23.46 1.91
N LYS A 331 21.74 -22.97 3.11
CA LYS A 331 22.60 -23.15 4.29
C LYS A 331 21.76 -23.50 5.52
N GLY A 332 22.42 -24.01 6.54
CA GLY A 332 21.77 -24.32 7.82
C GLY A 332 21.17 -23.07 8.48
N ARG A 333 20.00 -23.22 9.08
CA ARG A 333 19.30 -22.21 9.88
C ARG A 333 20.21 -21.64 10.98
N GLY A 334 20.07 -20.37 11.29
CA GLY A 334 20.85 -19.67 12.32
C GLY A 334 22.26 -19.25 11.89
N THR A 335 22.61 -19.41 10.62
CA THR A 335 23.86 -18.90 10.02
C THR A 335 23.71 -17.49 9.47
N GLY A 336 24.81 -16.85 9.02
CA GLY A 336 24.83 -15.50 8.46
C GLY A 336 24.52 -15.43 6.95
N GLY A 337 24.15 -16.54 6.30
CA GLY A 337 23.82 -16.54 4.89
C GLY A 337 24.99 -16.38 3.91
N VAL A 338 24.72 -15.82 2.73
CA VAL A 338 25.66 -15.45 1.68
C VAL A 338 25.36 -14.03 1.22
N ARG A 339 26.35 -13.35 0.67
CA ARG A 339 26.16 -11.99 0.14
C ARG A 339 25.16 -11.99 -1.02
N ALA A 340 24.13 -11.13 -0.92
CA ALA A 340 23.10 -10.97 -1.93
C ALA A 340 23.38 -9.83 -2.92
N GLN A 341 24.13 -8.81 -2.53
CA GLN A 341 24.51 -7.69 -3.39
C GLN A 341 25.81 -7.05 -2.89
N ARG A 342 26.64 -6.58 -3.80
CA ARG A 342 27.78 -5.73 -3.48
C ARG A 342 27.35 -4.28 -3.60
N PHE A 343 27.57 -3.51 -2.54
CA PHE A 343 27.24 -2.09 -2.50
C PHE A 343 28.20 -1.27 -3.38
N LEU A 344 27.65 -0.29 -4.07
CA LEU A 344 28.40 0.75 -4.76
C LEU A 344 28.81 1.85 -3.78
N ARG A 345 29.71 2.74 -4.22
CA ARG A 345 30.11 3.88 -3.41
C ARG A 345 28.92 4.76 -3.07
N GLY A 346 28.67 4.99 -1.80
CA GLY A 346 27.54 5.76 -1.28
C GLY A 346 26.34 4.91 -0.84
N GLU A 347 26.31 3.61 -1.17
CA GLU A 347 25.33 2.68 -0.64
C GLU A 347 25.85 2.06 0.66
N ASP A 348 24.98 1.88 1.63
CA ASP A 348 25.30 1.31 2.93
C ASP A 348 24.35 0.19 3.37
N GLY A 349 23.26 -0.07 2.61
CA GLY A 349 22.34 -1.13 2.98
C GLY A 349 21.27 -1.46 1.93
N ILE A 350 20.70 -2.66 2.07
CA ILE A 350 19.50 -3.06 1.33
C ILE A 350 18.31 -2.33 1.95
N ARG A 351 17.50 -1.70 1.09
CA ARG A 351 16.28 -0.98 1.45
C ARG A 351 15.02 -1.80 1.24
N VAL A 352 15.00 -2.54 0.14
CA VAL A 352 13.89 -3.40 -0.25
C VAL A 352 14.48 -4.70 -0.78
N ALA A 353 13.90 -5.82 -0.38
CA ALA A 353 14.21 -7.12 -0.96
C ALA A 353 12.92 -7.95 -1.11
N TRP A 354 12.96 -8.91 -2.02
CA TRP A 354 11.88 -9.83 -2.28
C TRP A 354 12.41 -11.10 -2.95
N ALA A 355 11.85 -12.24 -2.62
CA ALA A 355 12.12 -13.52 -3.28
C ALA A 355 10.79 -14.22 -3.63
N GLY A 356 10.69 -14.76 -4.83
CA GLY A 356 9.50 -15.46 -5.31
C GLY A 356 9.56 -15.74 -6.80
N SER A 357 8.46 -16.28 -7.35
CA SER A 357 8.35 -16.59 -8.78
C SER A 357 8.31 -15.31 -9.64
N ALA A 358 9.00 -15.34 -10.78
CA ALA A 358 8.98 -14.25 -11.75
C ALA A 358 7.58 -14.12 -12.40
N PRO A 359 7.19 -12.92 -12.86
CA PRO A 359 7.94 -11.66 -12.79
C PRO A 359 7.68 -10.89 -11.48
N ALA A 360 8.73 -10.36 -10.89
CA ALA A 360 8.60 -9.40 -9.79
C ALA A 360 7.99 -8.07 -10.28
N ARG A 361 7.20 -7.44 -9.41
CA ARG A 361 6.59 -6.13 -9.65
C ARG A 361 7.09 -5.13 -8.59
N ALA A 362 7.77 -4.08 -9.02
CA ALA A 362 8.19 -2.98 -8.14
C ALA A 362 7.28 -1.77 -8.31
N VAL A 363 7.01 -1.09 -7.19
CA VAL A 363 6.18 0.13 -7.15
C VAL A 363 6.82 1.18 -6.24
N GLY A 364 6.53 2.45 -6.52
CA GLY A 364 6.84 3.58 -5.65
C GLY A 364 5.84 3.69 -4.48
N SER A 365 6.10 4.60 -3.55
CA SER A 365 5.19 4.90 -2.43
C SER A 365 3.84 5.45 -2.90
N ASP A 366 3.79 6.06 -4.07
CA ASP A 366 2.59 6.51 -4.78
C ASP A 366 1.83 5.38 -5.48
N GLY A 367 2.33 4.14 -5.40
CA GLY A 367 1.82 2.96 -6.09
C GLY A 367 2.14 2.91 -7.59
N ALA A 368 2.82 3.90 -8.15
CA ALA A 368 3.19 3.87 -9.56
C ALA A 368 4.21 2.77 -9.84
N ALA A 369 4.06 2.09 -10.97
CA ALA A 369 4.97 1.05 -11.41
C ALA A 369 6.40 1.58 -11.57
N ARG A 370 7.39 0.78 -11.13
CA ARG A 370 8.82 1.05 -11.30
C ARG A 370 9.43 -0.07 -12.12
N PRO A 371 10.27 0.25 -13.12
CA PRO A 371 11.00 -0.78 -13.86
C PRO A 371 12.06 -1.43 -12.95
N LEU A 372 12.27 -2.72 -13.15
CA LEU A 372 13.38 -3.47 -12.56
C LEU A 372 14.35 -3.82 -13.69
N PRO A 373 15.66 -3.98 -13.39
CA PRO A 373 16.62 -4.47 -14.37
C PRO A 373 16.28 -5.91 -14.80
N GLU A 374 16.85 -6.34 -15.92
CA GLU A 374 16.73 -7.70 -16.40
C GLU A 374 17.32 -8.71 -15.38
N SER A 375 16.76 -9.92 -15.37
CA SER A 375 17.26 -11.02 -14.53
C SER A 375 18.57 -11.57 -15.06
N GLY A 376 19.34 -12.26 -14.19
CA GLY A 376 20.59 -12.95 -14.55
C GLY A 376 21.86 -12.38 -13.94
N ALA A 377 21.74 -11.39 -13.06
CA ALA A 377 22.89 -10.90 -12.30
C ALA A 377 23.38 -11.94 -11.29
N LYS A 378 24.70 -12.12 -11.18
CA LYS A 378 25.30 -13.00 -10.15
C LYS A 378 25.03 -12.47 -8.75
N ARG A 379 24.93 -13.37 -7.76
CA ARG A 379 24.57 -13.04 -6.37
C ARG A 379 25.43 -11.92 -5.75
N ASP A 380 26.73 -11.90 -6.04
CA ASP A 380 27.71 -10.95 -5.48
C ASP A 380 28.01 -9.74 -6.38
N ALA A 381 27.28 -9.60 -7.50
CA ALA A 381 27.36 -8.42 -8.35
C ALA A 381 26.74 -7.18 -7.68
N SER A 382 27.10 -5.99 -8.11
CA SER A 382 26.41 -4.75 -7.78
C SER A 382 25.11 -4.60 -8.57
N GLY A 383 24.22 -3.74 -8.08
CA GLY A 383 22.98 -3.41 -8.78
C GLY A 383 23.19 -2.43 -9.95
N VAL A 384 22.12 -2.24 -10.71
CA VAL A 384 22.00 -1.24 -11.78
C VAL A 384 21.25 -0.03 -11.21
N MET A 385 21.70 1.18 -11.53
CA MET A 385 21.06 2.43 -11.08
C MET A 385 19.58 2.46 -11.47
N LEU A 386 18.75 2.89 -10.56
CA LEU A 386 17.34 3.10 -10.78
C LEU A 386 17.04 4.56 -11.14
N ASP A 387 16.06 4.77 -12.03
CA ASP A 387 15.60 6.12 -12.40
C ASP A 387 14.67 6.72 -11.34
N ALA A 388 14.06 5.89 -10.49
CA ALA A 388 13.12 6.32 -9.47
C ALA A 388 13.07 5.35 -8.28
N VAL A 389 12.75 5.89 -7.11
CA VAL A 389 12.69 5.14 -5.84
C VAL A 389 11.67 4.00 -5.91
N VAL A 390 12.13 2.81 -5.57
CA VAL A 390 11.31 1.62 -5.32
C VAL A 390 10.98 1.57 -3.84
N ALA A 391 9.68 1.60 -3.52
CA ALA A 391 9.19 1.54 -2.13
C ALA A 391 8.87 0.10 -1.69
N SER A 392 8.42 -0.73 -2.62
CA SER A 392 8.10 -2.14 -2.33
C SER A 392 8.10 -2.99 -3.60
N ILE A 393 8.27 -4.30 -3.40
CA ILE A 393 8.29 -5.31 -4.44
C ILE A 393 7.34 -6.43 -4.02
N GLY A 394 6.67 -7.05 -5.00
CA GLY A 394 5.79 -8.18 -4.82
C GLY A 394 5.63 -8.98 -6.09
N SER A 395 4.76 -9.99 -6.08
CA SER A 395 4.44 -10.80 -7.24
C SER A 395 3.53 -10.06 -8.24
N ALA A 396 3.38 -10.61 -9.44
CA ALA A 396 2.38 -10.15 -10.39
C ALA A 396 0.96 -10.59 -9.97
N ILE A 397 -0.06 -9.94 -10.53
CA ILE A 397 -1.44 -10.40 -10.41
C ILE A 397 -1.57 -11.69 -11.20
N GLY A 398 -2.03 -12.77 -10.60
CA GLY A 398 -2.21 -14.08 -11.26
C GLY A 398 -0.96 -14.98 -11.27
N SER A 399 0.13 -14.60 -10.56
CA SER A 399 1.27 -15.50 -10.28
C SER A 399 1.10 -16.20 -8.95
#